data_068e31f466e76f33c5c68d91240da4fa
#
_entry.id   068e31f466e76f33c5c68d91240da4fa
#
_cell.length_a   1.000
_cell.length_b   1.000
_cell.length_c   1.000
_cell.angle_alpha   90.00
_cell.angle_beta   90.00
_cell.angle_gamma   90.00
#
_symmetry.space_group_name_H-M   'P 1'
#
loop_
_entity.id
_entity.type
_entity.pdbx_description
1 polymer ?
#
loop_
_entity_poly.entity_id
_entity_poly.type
_entity_poly.pdbx_seq_one_letter_code
_entity_poly.pdbx_strand_id
1 'polypeptide(L)'
;MQGSIMDTACSIDTGSYEQSIDMGILPLSLIQQKGQGQAHDFFITLIGCKLTSYTGEPWKTFEVSFDGPVNGDFFSVSGSAQGIALLLTDSKGVHIYPGKKTLPNDIKAGKYILNYQLKVISDKTPLRAGQYQTSLRFKLDYY
;
A
#
# COMPACT_ATOMS: atom_id res chain seq x y z
N MET A 1 -26.29 -16.46 -2.59
CA MET A 1 -25.55 -15.37 -1.91
C MET A 1 -24.58 -15.97 -0.91
N GLN A 2 -23.41 -15.42 -0.83
CA GLN A 2 -22.37 -15.86 0.09
C GLN A 2 -21.93 -14.69 0.95
N GLY A 3 -21.55 -14.96 2.18
CA GLY A 3 -21.03 -13.98 3.09
C GLY A 3 -20.19 -14.63 4.18
N SER A 4 -19.43 -13.83 4.89
CA SER A 4 -18.66 -14.29 6.03
C SER A 4 -18.73 -13.28 7.16
N ILE A 5 -18.63 -13.79 8.38
CA ILE A 5 -18.52 -12.96 9.57
C ILE A 5 -17.13 -13.20 10.14
N MET A 6 -16.37 -12.13 10.30
CA MET A 6 -15.00 -12.21 10.82
C MET A 6 -14.88 -11.33 12.06
N ASP A 7 -14.09 -11.80 13.02
CA ASP A 7 -13.71 -10.99 14.16
C ASP A 7 -12.44 -10.20 13.81
N THR A 8 -12.55 -8.88 13.81
CA THR A 8 -11.44 -7.98 13.49
C THR A 8 -11.30 -6.94 14.58
N ALA A 9 -10.05 -6.53 14.85
CA ALA A 9 -9.79 -5.48 15.84
C ALA A 9 -10.28 -4.12 15.36
N CYS A 10 -10.12 -3.82 14.07
CA CYS A 10 -10.45 -2.51 13.50
C CYS A 10 -11.37 -2.65 12.29
N SER A 11 -12.11 -1.60 12.00
CA SER A 11 -12.78 -1.42 10.72
C SER A 11 -11.96 -0.47 9.85
N ILE A 12 -12.09 -0.61 8.54
CA ILE A 12 -11.42 0.27 7.58
C ILE A 12 -12.41 1.37 7.21
N ASP A 13 -11.97 2.63 7.32
CA ASP A 13 -12.79 3.77 6.89
C ASP A 13 -13.10 3.66 5.40
N THR A 14 -14.34 3.96 5.01
CA THR A 14 -14.80 3.80 3.62
C THR A 14 -13.94 4.56 2.62
N GLY A 15 -13.48 5.76 2.97
CA GLY A 15 -12.58 6.54 2.12
C GLY A 15 -11.22 5.91 1.91
N SER A 16 -10.79 5.02 2.83
CA SER A 16 -9.54 4.27 2.71
C SER A 16 -9.71 2.96 1.95
N TYR A 17 -10.92 2.44 1.91
CA TYR A 17 -11.21 1.15 1.26
C TYR A 17 -11.02 1.20 -0.24
N GLU A 18 -11.43 2.30 -0.86
CA GLU A 18 -11.26 2.55 -2.30
C GLU A 18 -10.67 3.94 -2.46
N GLN A 19 -9.38 4.00 -2.74
CA GLN A 19 -8.66 5.25 -2.96
C GLN A 19 -8.13 5.31 -4.38
N SER A 20 -8.24 6.49 -4.99
CA SER A 20 -7.53 6.79 -6.22
C SER A 20 -6.40 7.76 -5.87
N ILE A 21 -5.18 7.40 -6.24
CA ILE A 21 -4.00 8.24 -6.02
C ILE A 21 -3.55 8.75 -7.37
N ASP A 22 -3.63 10.08 -7.54
CA ASP A 22 -3.16 10.72 -8.75
C ASP A 22 -1.65 10.94 -8.62
N MET A 23 -0.89 10.21 -9.44
CA MET A 23 0.57 10.32 -9.46
C MET A 23 1.05 11.51 -10.31
N GLY A 24 0.13 12.26 -10.91
CA GLY A 24 0.44 13.46 -11.68
C GLY A 24 1.16 13.16 -12.98
N ILE A 25 1.78 14.20 -13.52
CA ILE A 25 2.58 14.12 -14.74
C ILE A 25 4.05 14.04 -14.34
N LEU A 26 4.72 12.99 -14.83
CA LEU A 26 6.12 12.75 -14.53
C LEU A 26 6.95 12.84 -15.82
N PRO A 27 7.88 13.79 -15.91
CA PRO A 27 8.74 13.88 -17.08
C PRO A 27 9.65 12.66 -17.22
N LEU A 28 9.73 12.12 -18.43
CA LEU A 28 10.57 10.96 -18.74
C LEU A 28 12.05 11.25 -18.38
N SER A 29 12.51 12.47 -18.65
CA SER A 29 13.86 12.89 -18.34
C SER A 29 14.21 12.77 -16.86
N LEU A 30 13.25 12.97 -15.98
CA LEU A 30 13.49 12.86 -14.54
C LEU A 30 13.84 11.42 -14.16
N ILE A 31 13.12 10.44 -14.72
CA ILE A 31 13.39 9.03 -14.47
C ILE A 31 14.71 8.61 -15.11
N GLN A 32 15.01 9.11 -16.31
CA GLN A 32 16.29 8.85 -16.96
C GLN A 32 17.49 9.35 -16.15
N GLN A 33 17.37 10.53 -15.54
CA GLN A 33 18.46 11.15 -14.80
C GLN A 33 18.59 10.63 -13.38
N LYS A 34 17.46 10.48 -12.67
CA LYS A 34 17.44 10.15 -11.24
C LYS A 34 17.03 8.71 -10.94
N GLY A 35 16.46 7.99 -11.91
CA GLY A 35 15.95 6.65 -11.72
C GLY A 35 14.65 6.59 -10.96
N GLN A 36 14.09 7.71 -10.53
CA GLN A 36 12.87 7.77 -9.72
C GLN A 36 12.16 9.11 -9.86
N GLY A 37 10.86 9.10 -9.63
CA GLY A 37 10.03 10.27 -9.54
C GLY A 37 9.84 10.74 -8.11
N GLN A 38 8.92 11.69 -7.92
CA GLN A 38 8.55 12.18 -6.60
C GLN A 38 7.71 11.16 -5.84
N ALA A 39 7.84 11.18 -4.50
CA ALA A 39 6.99 10.38 -3.64
C ALA A 39 5.60 10.99 -3.54
N HIS A 40 4.59 10.14 -3.54
CA HIS A 40 3.19 10.52 -3.32
C HIS A 40 2.70 9.83 -2.06
N ASP A 41 2.19 10.62 -1.13
CA ASP A 41 1.70 10.11 0.15
C ASP A 41 0.27 9.59 0.00
N PHE A 42 -0.01 8.51 0.69
CA PHE A 42 -1.38 8.08 0.92
C PHE A 42 -1.49 7.46 2.31
N PHE A 43 -2.71 7.31 2.78
CA PHE A 43 -2.92 6.77 4.11
C PHE A 43 -4.14 5.85 4.15
N ILE A 44 -4.12 4.95 5.11
CA ILE A 44 -5.24 4.06 5.44
C ILE A 44 -5.69 4.41 6.84
N THR A 45 -6.97 4.71 6.98
CA THR A 45 -7.57 5.04 8.28
C THR A 45 -8.31 3.82 8.82
N LEU A 46 -7.92 3.39 10.01
CA LEU A 46 -8.60 2.36 10.78
C LEU A 46 -9.46 3.03 11.84
N ILE A 47 -10.69 2.58 11.97
CA ILE A 47 -11.65 3.17 12.92
C ILE A 47 -12.22 2.09 13.82
N GLY A 48 -12.72 2.52 14.99
CA GLY A 48 -13.39 1.62 15.92
C GLY A 48 -12.51 0.49 16.42
N CYS A 49 -11.20 0.70 16.50
CA CYS A 49 -10.27 -0.33 16.95
C CYS A 49 -10.57 -0.74 18.39
N LYS A 50 -10.66 -2.05 18.61
CA LYS A 50 -10.93 -2.66 19.91
C LYS A 50 -9.71 -3.45 20.34
N LEU A 51 -9.40 -3.42 21.64
CA LEU A 51 -8.26 -4.13 22.20
C LEU A 51 -8.57 -5.58 22.54
N THR A 52 -9.84 -5.98 22.52
CA THR A 52 -10.29 -7.31 22.94
C THR A 52 -11.16 -7.93 21.85
N SER A 53 -10.89 -9.21 21.53
CA SER A 53 -11.72 -9.97 20.60
C SER A 53 -13.08 -10.31 21.25
N TYR A 54 -14.03 -10.80 20.44
CA TYR A 54 -15.34 -11.18 20.96
C TYR A 54 -15.26 -12.36 21.96
N THR A 55 -14.18 -13.15 21.91
CA THR A 55 -13.96 -14.24 22.87
C THR A 55 -13.30 -13.76 24.18
N GLY A 56 -12.97 -12.48 24.27
CA GLY A 56 -12.31 -11.89 25.44
C GLY A 56 -10.78 -11.92 25.38
N GLU A 57 -10.20 -12.51 24.33
CA GLU A 57 -8.75 -12.53 24.16
C GLU A 57 -8.23 -11.18 23.67
N PRO A 58 -7.09 -10.71 24.21
CA PRO A 58 -6.58 -9.40 23.80
C PRO A 58 -5.95 -9.44 22.40
N TRP A 59 -6.25 -8.42 21.60
CA TRP A 59 -5.50 -8.11 20.40
C TRP A 59 -4.23 -7.36 20.79
N LYS A 60 -3.07 -7.81 20.32
CA LYS A 60 -1.79 -7.20 20.66
C LYS A 60 -1.20 -6.39 19.53
N THR A 61 -1.18 -6.98 18.33
CA THR A 61 -0.53 -6.37 17.17
C THR A 61 -1.35 -6.62 15.91
N PHE A 62 -1.02 -5.87 14.86
CA PHE A 62 -1.51 -6.14 13.52
C PHE A 62 -0.36 -6.03 12.52
N GLU A 63 -0.51 -6.72 11.40
CA GLU A 63 0.42 -6.66 10.27
C GLU A 63 -0.35 -6.30 9.02
N VAL A 64 0.29 -5.55 8.13
CA VAL A 64 -0.28 -5.12 6.86
C VAL A 64 0.47 -5.79 5.73
N SER A 65 -0.25 -6.25 4.72
CA SER A 65 0.35 -6.69 3.47
C SER A 65 -0.36 -6.02 2.29
N PHE A 66 0.39 -5.81 1.21
CA PHE A 66 -0.14 -5.24 -0.02
C PHE A 66 0.07 -6.22 -1.15
N ASP A 67 -0.99 -6.48 -1.91
CA ASP A 67 -0.96 -7.32 -3.10
C ASP A 67 -1.28 -6.51 -4.35
N GLY A 68 -0.72 -6.95 -5.45
CA GLY A 68 -0.96 -6.35 -6.75
C GLY A 68 -0.07 -6.98 -7.80
N PRO A 69 -0.14 -6.51 -9.05
CA PRO A 69 0.79 -6.97 -10.08
C PRO A 69 2.23 -6.72 -9.67
N VAL A 70 3.12 -7.67 -9.96
CA VAL A 70 4.49 -7.70 -9.46
C VAL A 70 5.49 -7.48 -10.58
N ASN A 71 6.52 -6.68 -10.30
CA ASN A 71 7.70 -6.50 -11.15
C ASN A 71 8.93 -6.63 -10.25
N GLY A 72 9.43 -7.87 -10.09
CA GLY A 72 10.50 -8.17 -9.14
C GLY A 72 10.06 -7.92 -7.71
N ASP A 73 10.79 -7.05 -7.02
CA ASP A 73 10.49 -6.63 -5.64
C ASP A 73 9.56 -5.43 -5.57
N PHE A 74 9.03 -4.99 -6.71
CA PHE A 74 8.20 -3.80 -6.83
C PHE A 74 6.84 -4.15 -7.42
N PHE A 75 5.93 -3.18 -7.41
CA PHE A 75 4.64 -3.35 -8.06
C PHE A 75 4.73 -2.93 -9.52
N SER A 76 4.09 -3.71 -10.39
CA SER A 76 4.03 -3.38 -11.81
C SER A 76 2.84 -2.50 -12.13
N VAL A 77 2.92 -1.85 -13.28
CA VAL A 77 1.86 -1.00 -13.81
C VAL A 77 1.43 -1.51 -15.18
N SER A 78 0.21 -1.17 -15.57
CA SER A 78 -0.29 -1.38 -16.93
C SER A 78 -0.46 -0.04 -17.61
N GLY A 79 -0.51 -0.05 -18.96
CA GLY A 79 -0.65 1.14 -19.77
C GLY A 79 0.40 1.20 -20.86
N SER A 80 0.49 2.35 -21.53
CA SER A 80 1.45 2.56 -22.61
C SER A 80 2.85 2.93 -22.15
N ALA A 81 3.00 3.42 -20.91
CA ALA A 81 4.31 3.69 -20.32
C ALA A 81 5.06 2.38 -20.09
N GLN A 82 6.38 2.39 -20.30
CA GLN A 82 7.24 1.23 -20.12
C GLN A 82 8.53 1.61 -19.41
N GLY A 83 9.16 0.61 -18.78
CA GLY A 83 10.44 0.80 -18.09
C GLY A 83 10.30 1.33 -16.67
N ILE A 84 9.12 1.26 -16.10
CA ILE A 84 8.83 1.77 -14.77
C ILE A 84 8.18 0.70 -13.89
N ALA A 85 8.32 0.90 -12.58
CA ALA A 85 7.65 0.14 -11.54
C ALA A 85 7.27 1.09 -10.40
N LEU A 86 6.52 0.59 -9.43
CA LEU A 86 6.14 1.37 -8.25
C LEU A 86 6.82 0.83 -7.01
N LEU A 87 7.49 1.71 -6.30
CA LEU A 87 8.08 1.44 -4.99
C LEU A 87 7.10 1.91 -3.91
N LEU A 88 6.71 0.99 -3.05
CA LEU A 88 5.87 1.29 -1.89
C LEU A 88 6.75 1.28 -0.63
N THR A 89 6.65 2.34 0.17
CA THR A 89 7.36 2.45 1.44
C THR A 89 6.40 2.87 2.54
N ASP A 90 6.78 2.59 3.79
CA ASP A 90 6.06 3.09 4.95
C ASP A 90 6.50 4.51 5.30
N SER A 91 5.98 5.07 6.39
CA SER A 91 6.31 6.43 6.83
C SER A 91 7.78 6.61 7.22
N LYS A 92 8.48 5.52 7.49
CA LYS A 92 9.91 5.52 7.85
C LYS A 92 10.81 5.26 6.65
N GLY A 93 10.24 5.10 5.46
CA GLY A 93 10.99 4.82 4.26
C GLY A 93 11.37 3.35 4.06
N VAL A 94 10.80 2.45 4.86
CA VAL A 94 11.06 1.02 4.72
C VAL A 94 10.30 0.46 3.52
N HIS A 95 11.01 -0.26 2.66
CA HIS A 95 10.44 -0.88 1.46
C HIS A 95 9.41 -1.94 1.83
N ILE A 96 8.22 -1.85 1.24
CA ILE A 96 7.17 -2.84 1.39
C ILE A 96 7.13 -3.70 0.14
N TYR A 97 7.43 -4.98 0.30
CA TYR A 97 7.48 -5.93 -0.81
C TYR A 97 6.09 -6.47 -1.12
N PRO A 98 5.77 -6.70 -2.41
CA PRO A 98 4.48 -7.27 -2.78
C PRO A 98 4.21 -8.61 -2.09
N GLY A 99 3.03 -8.74 -1.48
CA GLY A 99 2.58 -9.97 -0.85
C GLY A 99 3.22 -10.31 0.48
N LYS A 100 4.17 -9.51 0.96
CA LYS A 100 4.84 -9.76 2.25
C LYS A 100 4.27 -8.88 3.34
N LYS A 101 4.17 -9.44 4.54
CA LYS A 101 3.69 -8.70 5.70
C LYS A 101 4.73 -7.69 6.17
N THR A 102 4.27 -6.52 6.59
CA THR A 102 5.12 -5.52 7.22
C THR A 102 5.46 -5.94 8.65
N LEU A 103 6.35 -5.17 9.29
CA LEU A 103 6.64 -5.38 10.70
C LEU A 103 5.38 -5.17 11.54
N PRO A 104 5.22 -5.94 12.65
CA PRO A 104 4.05 -5.78 13.50
C PRO A 104 3.93 -4.37 14.07
N ASN A 105 2.70 -3.88 14.16
CA ASN A 105 2.36 -2.62 14.80
C ASN A 105 1.48 -2.90 16.01
N ASP A 106 1.65 -2.11 17.07
CA ASP A 106 0.80 -2.20 18.25
C ASP A 106 -0.60 -1.69 17.93
N ILE A 107 -1.61 -2.39 18.43
CA ILE A 107 -3.01 -1.96 18.27
C ILE A 107 -3.32 -0.92 19.33
N LYS A 108 -3.92 0.19 18.91
CA LYS A 108 -4.44 1.23 19.78
C LYS A 108 -5.95 1.32 19.64
N ALA A 109 -6.64 1.56 20.74
CA ALA A 109 -8.09 1.73 20.73
C ALA A 109 -8.48 3.00 19.95
N GLY A 110 -9.62 2.94 19.26
CA GLY A 110 -10.19 4.09 18.56
C GLY A 110 -9.74 4.19 17.11
N LYS A 111 -9.19 5.35 16.74
CA LYS A 111 -8.79 5.65 15.37
C LYS A 111 -7.27 5.54 15.21
N TYR A 112 -6.85 4.97 14.09
CA TYR A 112 -5.43 4.81 13.76
C TYR A 112 -5.21 5.12 12.27
N ILE A 113 -4.18 5.90 11.96
CA ILE A 113 -3.84 6.28 10.60
C ILE A 113 -2.49 5.67 10.23
N LEU A 114 -2.47 4.89 9.14
CA LEU A 114 -1.27 4.30 8.57
C LEU A 114 -0.85 5.12 7.36
N ASN A 115 0.38 5.61 7.36
CA ASN A 115 0.91 6.46 6.30
C ASN A 115 1.89 5.69 5.43
N TYR A 116 1.76 5.86 4.11
CA TYR A 116 2.60 5.20 3.12
C TYR A 116 2.99 6.18 2.02
N GLN A 117 3.98 5.79 1.24
CA GLN A 117 4.42 6.56 0.07
C GLN A 117 4.57 5.65 -1.14
N LEU A 118 4.17 6.16 -2.30
CA LEU A 118 4.39 5.52 -3.60
C LEU A 118 5.32 6.37 -4.45
N LYS A 119 6.24 5.72 -5.13
CA LYS A 119 7.22 6.36 -6.00
C LYS A 119 7.33 5.59 -7.31
N VAL A 120 7.36 6.30 -8.43
CA VAL A 120 7.74 5.68 -9.71
C VAL A 120 9.25 5.53 -9.75
N ILE A 121 9.71 4.35 -10.08
CA ILE A 121 11.13 4.05 -10.25
C ILE A 121 11.39 3.45 -11.63
N SER A 122 12.64 3.55 -12.09
CA SER A 122 13.09 2.81 -13.27
C SER A 122 13.23 1.34 -12.93
N ASP A 123 12.75 0.45 -13.78
CA ASP A 123 12.97 -1.00 -13.63
C ASP A 123 14.19 -1.50 -14.40
N LYS A 124 15.02 -0.59 -14.91
CA LYS A 124 16.24 -0.86 -15.69
C LYS A 124 15.99 -1.37 -17.11
N THR A 125 14.73 -1.41 -17.55
CA THR A 125 14.39 -1.68 -18.94
C THR A 125 14.21 -0.38 -19.72
N PRO A 126 14.15 -0.40 -21.07
CA PRO A 126 13.98 0.83 -21.84
C PRO A 126 12.73 1.61 -21.45
N LEU A 127 12.90 2.91 -21.25
CA LEU A 127 11.82 3.81 -20.86
C LEU A 127 10.99 4.19 -22.08
N ARG A 128 9.67 4.24 -21.87
CA ARG A 128 8.72 4.73 -22.86
C ARG A 128 7.70 5.62 -22.17
N ALA A 129 7.49 6.81 -22.74
CA ALA A 129 6.47 7.73 -22.25
C ALA A 129 5.08 7.17 -22.53
N GLY A 130 4.14 7.45 -21.64
CA GLY A 130 2.75 7.02 -21.77
C GLY A 130 2.00 7.15 -20.47
N GLN A 131 0.80 6.62 -20.46
CA GLN A 131 -0.03 6.53 -19.26
C GLN A 131 0.23 5.21 -18.55
N TYR A 132 0.02 5.20 -17.24
CA TYR A 132 0.14 4.00 -16.44
C TYR A 132 -0.90 3.99 -15.32
N GLN A 133 -1.27 2.78 -14.90
CA GLN A 133 -2.17 2.56 -13.79
C GLN A 133 -1.89 1.21 -13.15
N THR A 134 -2.29 1.06 -11.90
CA THR A 134 -2.26 -0.22 -11.21
C THR A 134 -3.31 -0.23 -10.11
N SER A 135 -3.58 -1.41 -9.60
CA SER A 135 -4.45 -1.59 -8.43
C SER A 135 -3.71 -2.36 -7.37
N LEU A 136 -3.67 -1.80 -6.18
CA LEU A 136 -3.08 -2.44 -5.00
C LEU A 136 -4.19 -2.78 -4.02
N ARG A 137 -4.10 -3.98 -3.43
CA ARG A 137 -4.99 -4.42 -2.36
C ARG A 137 -4.18 -4.50 -1.08
N PHE A 138 -4.78 -4.09 0.02
CA PHE A 138 -4.14 -4.29 1.31
C PHE A 138 -4.96 -5.24 2.18
N LYS A 139 -4.26 -5.93 3.06
CA LYS A 139 -4.82 -6.90 3.98
C LYS A 139 -4.26 -6.64 5.37
N LEU A 140 -5.12 -6.72 6.36
CA LEU A 140 -4.75 -6.59 7.76
C LEU A 140 -4.95 -7.94 8.46
N ASP A 141 -3.91 -8.38 9.15
CA ASP A 141 -3.95 -9.56 10.01
C ASP A 141 -3.73 -9.13 11.45
N TYR A 142 -4.58 -9.61 12.35
CA TYR A 142 -4.59 -9.25 13.77
C TYR A 142 -4.09 -10.41 14.63
N TYR A 143 -3.32 -10.08 15.65
CA TYR A 143 -2.73 -11.07 16.56
C TYR A 143 -2.95 -10.72 18.01
#